data_6342df1a4b9e8414a9a1b5996bc0b413
#
_entry.id   6342df1a4b9e8414a9a1b5996bc0b413
#
_cell.length_a   1.000
_cell.length_b   1.000
_cell.length_c   1.000
_cell.angle_alpha   90.00
_cell.angle_beta   90.00
_cell.angle_gamma   90.00
#
_symmetry.space_group_name_H-M   'P 1'
#
loop_
_entity.id
_entity.type
_entity.pdbx_description
1 polymer ?
#
loop_
_entity_poly.entity_id
_entity_poly.type
_entity_poly.pdbx_seq_one_letter_code
_entity_poly.pdbx_strand_id
1 'polypeptide(L)'
;MLPAGKPAEPPATGSASNTSDRTPMTDQRNERNLQPDRAGGEAGGDAGGEVGREARNTLWMELYQVIVRIGWIFKTETIIMPAVLDAVVDSGLLRGLLPVLNRGGQSVPPLFASGSLSRAPRKKWMLVLTSLAMAACFAALAVVWPALAATRPDLLAVVFLVLYAAFSAVNGLNQLVIASLQGKLISPGHRGRAMVVSVTVGSVLAIVAAALLLGPWLAEPDGFPKIFAATAVFFGLAAIVPVFLDEPAESAPPAVIPPAGRWGMVGSLLGHAGRGIVSWRRILRGDRPLLRLCFVAACFSAVLMLFPHYQAFARDRLGSSTASLLTWVIVQNAATGIVSLVAGPFADRRGTRIVLIWLVAFSSLTPLVVTLLSLMPHEQAVEWFWVVYVPLGLNPISLKIFTNYSLELAPTRAEHPRYVSIVGAALALPFVVSPLVGVAVDGLGFRPVFVVGAAVIAAGAIFATGLPEPRHR
;
A
#
# COMPACT_ATOMS: atom_id res chain seq x y z
N MET A 1 24.89 -2.82 68.43
CA MET A 1 26.33 -3.19 68.46
C MET A 1 26.92 -2.82 67.13
N LEU A 2 27.68 -1.74 67.11
CA LEU A 2 28.68 -1.32 66.12
C LEU A 2 29.93 -2.20 66.27
N PRO A 3 30.98 -2.22 65.35
CA PRO A 3 31.45 -1.16 64.44
C PRO A 3 31.92 -1.67 63.06
N ALA A 4 31.98 -0.91 62.05
CA ALA A 4 33.04 -0.01 61.52
C ALA A 4 34.25 -0.71 60.87
N GLY A 5 34.58 -0.26 59.66
CA GLY A 5 35.85 -0.53 59.01
C GLY A 5 35.96 -0.05 57.56
N LYS A 6 36.19 1.22 57.31
CA LYS A 6 37.00 1.81 56.24
C LYS A 6 38.44 1.90 56.72
N PRO A 7 39.50 2.28 55.96
CA PRO A 7 39.77 2.54 54.56
C PRO A 7 41.16 2.02 54.08
N ALA A 8 41.58 2.26 52.86
CA ALA A 8 42.96 2.71 52.52
C ALA A 8 43.19 2.92 51.02
N GLU A 9 43.43 4.14 50.60
CA GLU A 9 44.32 4.61 49.55
C GLU A 9 45.71 4.85 50.15
N PRO A 10 46.74 5.28 49.37
CA PRO A 10 47.41 4.92 48.13
C PRO A 10 48.89 4.52 48.35
N PRO A 11 49.91 4.60 47.50
CA PRO A 11 50.53 5.86 47.06
C PRO A 11 51.10 5.94 45.62
N ALA A 12 51.29 7.17 45.18
CA ALA A 12 52.11 7.62 44.07
C ALA A 12 53.60 7.63 44.41
N THR A 13 54.45 7.47 43.37
CA THR A 13 55.81 8.00 43.15
C THR A 13 56.34 7.36 41.90
N GLY A 14 57.09 7.94 40.95
CA GLY A 14 57.78 9.14 40.80
C GLY A 14 58.44 9.18 39.42
N SER A 15 58.51 10.29 38.80
CA SER A 15 59.69 11.07 38.42
C SER A 15 60.81 10.37 37.63
N ALA A 16 61.09 10.93 36.48
CA ALA A 16 62.37 11.44 35.94
C ALA A 16 62.36 11.29 34.40
N SER A 17 62.28 12.39 33.66
CA SER A 17 63.37 13.22 33.12
C SER A 17 64.28 12.52 32.10
N ASN A 18 64.27 12.95 30.85
CA ASN A 18 65.35 13.70 30.27
C ASN A 18 65.37 13.66 28.74
N THR A 19 65.58 14.82 28.22
CA THR A 19 66.47 15.43 27.21
C THR A 19 66.10 15.19 25.73
N SER A 20 65.71 16.32 25.19
CA SER A 20 66.32 17.09 24.09
C SER A 20 66.90 16.35 22.93
N ASP A 21 66.30 16.57 21.76
CA ASP A 21 67.10 16.95 20.62
C ASP A 21 66.33 17.91 19.70
N ARG A 22 66.84 19.12 19.59
CA ARG A 22 66.43 20.12 18.61
C ARG A 22 67.33 19.94 17.38
N THR A 23 66.77 19.83 16.21
CA THR A 23 67.43 20.23 14.97
C THR A 23 66.43 20.95 14.03
N PRO A 24 66.94 21.89 13.20
CA PRO A 24 66.17 23.08 12.89
C PRO A 24 65.35 23.03 11.60
N MET A 25 64.37 23.91 11.56
CA MET A 25 63.67 24.36 10.35
C MET A 25 64.65 24.74 9.24
N THR A 26 64.49 24.09 8.10
CA THR A 26 64.89 24.65 6.81
C THR A 26 63.67 25.03 6.01
N ASP A 27 63.59 26.31 5.82
CA ASP A 27 62.71 27.07 4.94
C ASP A 27 62.93 26.57 3.49
N GLN A 28 61.95 25.96 2.90
CA GLN A 28 61.87 25.79 1.45
C GLN A 28 60.55 26.37 0.94
N ARG A 29 60.52 27.68 0.87
CA ARG A 29 59.77 28.39 -0.16
C ARG A 29 60.28 27.91 -1.50
N ASN A 30 59.48 27.14 -2.18
CA ASN A 30 59.70 26.93 -3.60
C ASN A 30 58.42 27.15 -4.41
N GLU A 31 58.55 28.12 -5.23
CA GLU A 31 57.67 28.51 -6.33
C GLU A 31 57.12 27.31 -7.06
N ARG A 32 55.83 27.09 -7.01
CA ARG A 32 55.12 26.33 -8.04
C ARG A 32 54.08 27.22 -8.69
N ASN A 33 54.49 27.67 -9.81
CA ASN A 33 53.74 27.99 -11.02
C ASN A 33 52.20 28.04 -10.88
N LEU A 34 51.69 29.22 -11.05
CA LEU A 34 50.41 29.57 -11.56
C LEU A 34 50.12 28.80 -12.86
N GLN A 35 49.40 27.68 -12.72
CA GLN A 35 48.57 27.16 -13.79
C GLN A 35 47.13 27.55 -13.49
N PRO A 36 46.40 28.18 -14.43
CA PRO A 36 45.02 28.54 -14.18
C PRO A 36 44.18 27.25 -14.15
N ASP A 37 43.44 27.07 -13.05
CA ASP A 37 42.43 26.07 -12.84
C ASP A 37 41.44 26.04 -14.03
N ARG A 38 41.66 25.11 -14.95
CA ARG A 38 40.68 24.73 -15.96
C ARG A 38 39.73 23.60 -15.49
N ALA A 39 39.65 23.33 -14.18
CA ALA A 39 38.79 22.29 -13.59
C ALA A 39 37.41 22.80 -13.18
N GLY A 40 37.08 24.07 -13.39
CA GLY A 40 35.76 24.62 -13.01
C GLY A 40 34.62 24.46 -14.04
N GLY A 41 34.91 23.95 -15.23
CA GLY A 41 33.93 23.90 -16.31
C GLY A 41 33.15 22.58 -16.47
N GLU A 42 33.72 21.46 -16.01
CA GLU A 42 33.08 20.15 -16.24
C GLU A 42 32.13 19.71 -15.08
N ALA A 43 32.39 20.15 -13.83
CA ALA A 43 31.54 19.82 -12.70
C ALA A 43 30.18 20.55 -12.73
N GLY A 44 30.08 21.72 -13.35
CA GLY A 44 28.83 22.47 -13.45
C GLY A 44 27.89 21.96 -14.56
N GLY A 45 28.44 21.35 -15.60
CA GLY A 45 27.67 20.80 -16.72
C GLY A 45 26.96 19.48 -16.36
N ASP A 46 27.61 18.66 -15.53
CA ASP A 46 27.08 17.34 -15.14
C ASP A 46 25.94 17.46 -14.11
N ALA A 47 26.06 18.38 -13.15
CA ALA A 47 25.03 18.65 -12.15
C ALA A 47 23.73 19.18 -12.80
N GLY A 48 23.81 20.06 -13.81
CA GLY A 48 22.64 20.54 -14.54
C GLY A 48 21.97 19.45 -15.35
N GLY A 49 22.72 18.51 -15.92
CA GLY A 49 22.22 17.34 -16.63
C GLY A 49 21.51 16.33 -15.73
N GLU A 50 22.02 16.12 -14.51
CA GLU A 50 21.40 15.25 -13.52
C GLU A 50 20.07 15.80 -12.99
N VAL A 51 19.99 17.06 -12.66
CA VAL A 51 18.75 17.74 -12.24
C VAL A 51 17.69 17.69 -13.32
N GLY A 52 18.06 17.94 -14.60
CA GLY A 52 17.15 17.84 -15.73
C GLY A 52 16.63 16.41 -15.97
N ARG A 53 17.50 15.40 -15.77
CA ARG A 53 17.12 13.97 -15.87
C ARG A 53 16.17 13.56 -14.76
N GLU A 54 16.41 13.96 -13.50
CA GLU A 54 15.52 13.68 -12.37
C GLU A 54 14.14 14.31 -12.59
N ALA A 55 14.07 15.58 -13.01
CA ALA A 55 12.82 16.27 -13.27
C ALA A 55 12.00 15.57 -14.37
N ARG A 56 12.65 15.15 -15.47
CA ARG A 56 12.00 14.40 -16.54
C ARG A 56 11.50 13.04 -16.07
N ASN A 57 12.29 12.29 -15.33
CA ASN A 57 11.89 11.00 -14.76
C ASN A 57 10.73 11.15 -13.78
N THR A 58 10.74 12.18 -12.95
CA THR A 58 9.64 12.49 -12.03
C THR A 58 8.34 12.71 -12.79
N LEU A 59 8.37 13.52 -13.88
CA LEU A 59 7.20 13.79 -14.71
C LEU A 59 6.63 12.49 -15.33
N TRP A 60 7.50 11.63 -15.90
CA TRP A 60 7.05 10.36 -16.47
C TRP A 60 6.48 9.43 -15.42
N MET A 61 7.05 9.37 -14.22
CA MET A 61 6.51 8.56 -13.14
C MET A 61 5.19 9.09 -12.59
N GLU A 62 5.02 10.40 -12.52
CA GLU A 62 3.73 11.03 -12.16
C GLU A 62 2.68 10.71 -13.22
N LEU A 63 2.99 10.87 -14.50
CA LEU A 63 2.09 10.53 -15.61
C LEU A 63 1.68 9.05 -15.56
N TYR A 64 2.64 8.14 -15.33
CA TYR A 64 2.36 6.73 -15.14
C TYR A 64 1.32 6.51 -14.03
N GLN A 65 1.54 7.09 -12.86
CA GLN A 65 0.66 6.92 -11.72
C GLN A 65 -0.74 7.54 -11.95
N VAL A 66 -0.81 8.65 -12.65
CA VAL A 66 -2.09 9.28 -13.05
C VAL A 66 -2.90 8.34 -13.96
N ILE A 67 -2.27 7.79 -15.00
CA ILE A 67 -2.94 6.87 -15.93
C ILE A 67 -3.38 5.59 -15.23
N VAL A 68 -2.51 5.01 -14.41
CA VAL A 68 -2.86 3.84 -13.59
C VAL A 68 -4.05 4.15 -12.69
N ARG A 69 -4.10 5.32 -12.06
CA ARG A 69 -5.20 5.72 -11.18
C ARG A 69 -6.52 5.87 -11.93
N ILE A 70 -6.50 6.36 -13.17
CA ILE A 70 -7.70 6.37 -14.02
C ILE A 70 -8.17 4.93 -14.28
N GLY A 71 -7.27 4.01 -14.61
CA GLY A 71 -7.61 2.60 -14.78
C GLY A 71 -8.21 1.96 -13.51
N TRP A 72 -7.72 2.35 -12.33
CA TRP A 72 -8.21 1.85 -11.05
C TRP A 72 -9.67 2.20 -10.75
N ILE A 73 -10.18 3.33 -11.25
CA ILE A 73 -11.55 3.75 -10.95
C ILE A 73 -12.57 2.79 -11.57
N PHE A 74 -12.27 2.25 -12.76
CA PHE A 74 -13.12 1.28 -13.46
C PHE A 74 -13.16 -0.10 -12.78
N LYS A 75 -12.17 -0.42 -11.95
CA LYS A 75 -12.11 -1.68 -11.22
C LYS A 75 -12.16 -1.50 -9.69
N THR A 76 -12.77 -0.43 -9.19
CA THR A 76 -12.85 -0.16 -7.74
C THR A 76 -13.22 -1.41 -6.95
N GLU A 77 -12.31 -1.84 -6.07
CA GLU A 77 -12.39 -3.11 -5.34
C GLU A 77 -13.54 -3.18 -4.35
N THR A 78 -13.94 -2.02 -3.84
CA THR A 78 -15.00 -1.89 -2.84
C THR A 78 -16.39 -1.81 -3.43
N ILE A 79 -16.52 -1.54 -4.75
CA ILE A 79 -17.78 -1.23 -5.40
C ILE A 79 -17.96 -2.05 -6.67
N ILE A 80 -17.07 -1.88 -7.65
CA ILE A 80 -17.23 -2.47 -8.99
C ILE A 80 -16.97 -3.97 -8.98
N MET A 81 -15.87 -4.43 -8.36
CA MET A 81 -15.54 -5.86 -8.37
C MET A 81 -16.58 -6.73 -7.65
N PRO A 82 -17.12 -6.35 -6.49
CA PRO A 82 -18.24 -7.05 -5.89
C PRO A 82 -19.50 -7.04 -6.78
N ALA A 83 -19.84 -5.90 -7.40
CA ALA A 83 -21.00 -5.80 -8.28
C ALA A 83 -20.88 -6.70 -9.51
N VAL A 84 -19.68 -6.81 -10.08
CA VAL A 84 -19.38 -7.74 -11.18
C VAL A 84 -19.60 -9.19 -10.76
N LEU A 85 -19.09 -9.59 -9.59
CA LEU A 85 -19.26 -10.95 -9.09
C LEU A 85 -20.72 -11.26 -8.80
N ASP A 86 -21.43 -10.34 -8.19
CA ASP A 86 -22.84 -10.45 -7.84
C ASP A 86 -23.78 -10.46 -9.07
N ALA A 87 -23.35 -9.93 -10.21
CA ALA A 87 -24.08 -10.04 -11.47
C ALA A 87 -24.05 -11.47 -12.04
N VAL A 88 -23.15 -12.32 -11.57
CA VAL A 88 -22.94 -13.68 -12.07
C VAL A 88 -23.39 -14.72 -11.05
N VAL A 89 -22.99 -14.55 -9.78
CA VAL A 89 -23.27 -15.50 -8.69
C VAL A 89 -23.58 -14.77 -7.40
N ASP A 90 -24.70 -15.07 -6.77
CA ASP A 90 -25.08 -14.55 -5.47
C ASP A 90 -24.57 -15.46 -4.35
N SER A 91 -23.35 -15.21 -3.86
CA SER A 91 -22.71 -16.01 -2.82
C SER A 91 -21.82 -15.14 -1.93
N GLY A 92 -22.13 -15.07 -0.65
CA GLY A 92 -21.31 -14.37 0.34
C GLY A 92 -19.93 -14.99 0.49
N LEU A 93 -19.81 -16.32 0.36
CA LEU A 93 -18.50 -16.99 0.38
C LEU A 93 -17.58 -16.46 -0.73
N LEU A 94 -18.09 -16.38 -1.97
CA LEU A 94 -17.31 -15.90 -3.11
C LEU A 94 -17.01 -14.40 -3.01
N ARG A 95 -17.94 -13.58 -2.50
CA ARG A 95 -17.68 -12.18 -2.18
C ARG A 95 -16.55 -12.04 -1.15
N GLY A 96 -16.55 -12.88 -0.12
CA GLY A 96 -15.51 -12.93 0.90
C GLY A 96 -14.12 -13.33 0.38
N LEU A 97 -14.03 -13.99 -0.78
CA LEU A 97 -12.75 -14.29 -1.43
C LEU A 97 -12.11 -13.05 -2.05
N LEU A 98 -12.86 -12.03 -2.46
CA LEU A 98 -12.30 -10.84 -3.11
C LEU A 98 -11.22 -10.15 -2.26
N PRO A 99 -11.44 -9.83 -0.97
CA PRO A 99 -10.39 -9.27 -0.12
C PRO A 99 -9.18 -10.20 0.05
N VAL A 100 -9.40 -11.51 0.16
CA VAL A 100 -8.31 -12.51 0.28
C VAL A 100 -7.43 -12.49 -0.97
N LEU A 101 -8.05 -12.61 -2.16
CA LEU A 101 -7.33 -12.64 -3.43
C LEU A 101 -6.59 -11.32 -3.68
N ASN A 102 -7.23 -10.20 -3.36
CA ASN A 102 -6.62 -8.89 -3.49
C ASN A 102 -5.39 -8.73 -2.58
N ARG A 103 -5.55 -8.92 -1.29
CA ARG A 103 -4.47 -8.72 -0.31
C ARG A 103 -3.40 -9.79 -0.39
N GLY A 104 -3.80 -11.05 -0.57
CA GLY A 104 -2.87 -12.16 -0.80
C GLY A 104 -2.05 -11.95 -2.06
N GLY A 105 -2.70 -11.58 -3.16
CA GLY A 105 -2.02 -11.26 -4.41
C GLY A 105 -1.05 -10.08 -4.29
N GLN A 106 -1.43 -9.01 -3.60
CA GLN A 106 -0.55 -7.85 -3.43
C GLN A 106 0.63 -8.12 -2.49
N SER A 107 0.51 -9.04 -1.53
CA SER A 107 1.52 -9.24 -0.48
C SER A 107 2.45 -10.42 -0.76
N VAL A 108 1.94 -11.52 -1.28
CA VAL A 108 2.71 -12.78 -1.40
C VAL A 108 3.70 -12.76 -2.58
N PRO A 109 3.33 -12.43 -3.83
CA PRO A 109 4.25 -12.47 -4.97
C PRO A 109 5.47 -11.55 -4.83
N PRO A 110 5.37 -10.32 -4.26
CA PRO A 110 6.52 -9.45 -4.03
C PRO A 110 7.62 -10.08 -3.17
N LEU A 111 7.24 -10.93 -2.20
CA LEU A 111 8.22 -11.62 -1.35
C LEU A 111 9.16 -12.52 -2.16
N PHE A 112 8.62 -13.16 -3.20
CA PHE A 112 9.40 -14.06 -4.07
C PHE A 112 10.16 -13.31 -5.17
N ALA A 113 9.62 -12.18 -5.64
CA ALA A 113 10.17 -11.44 -6.76
C ALA A 113 11.27 -10.44 -6.35
N SER A 114 11.39 -10.09 -5.07
CA SER A 114 12.35 -9.09 -4.57
C SER A 114 13.79 -9.38 -5.01
N GLY A 115 14.22 -10.65 -4.94
CA GLY A 115 15.53 -11.07 -5.38
C GLY A 115 15.77 -11.01 -6.90
N SER A 116 14.73 -11.23 -7.71
CA SER A 116 14.81 -11.09 -9.16
C SER A 116 14.83 -9.62 -9.56
N LEU A 117 14.05 -8.78 -8.88
CA LEU A 117 14.01 -7.35 -9.12
C LEU A 117 15.34 -6.67 -8.80
N SER A 118 16.03 -7.06 -7.71
CA SER A 118 17.33 -6.50 -7.35
C SER A 118 18.43 -6.82 -8.36
N ARG A 119 18.28 -7.89 -9.15
CA ARG A 119 19.23 -8.29 -10.21
C ARG A 119 18.93 -7.70 -11.58
N ALA A 120 17.75 -7.12 -11.76
CA ALA A 120 17.38 -6.55 -13.03
C ALA A 120 18.21 -5.28 -13.31
N PRO A 121 18.98 -5.22 -14.41
CA PRO A 121 19.84 -4.07 -14.72
C PRO A 121 19.02 -2.80 -15.01
N ARG A 122 17.82 -2.97 -15.58
CA ARG A 122 16.85 -1.90 -15.81
C ARG A 122 15.47 -2.36 -15.40
N LYS A 123 14.97 -1.79 -14.30
CA LYS A 123 13.69 -2.16 -13.68
C LYS A 123 12.49 -1.62 -14.48
N LYS A 124 12.69 -0.60 -15.32
CA LYS A 124 11.61 -0.04 -16.15
C LYS A 124 10.91 -1.09 -17.04
N TRP A 125 11.65 -2.07 -17.56
CA TRP A 125 11.07 -3.14 -18.37
C TRP A 125 10.17 -4.09 -17.56
N MET A 126 10.49 -4.28 -16.28
CA MET A 126 9.58 -5.02 -15.39
C MET A 126 8.30 -4.23 -15.12
N LEU A 127 8.37 -2.88 -15.06
CA LEU A 127 7.19 -2.03 -14.94
C LEU A 127 6.31 -2.12 -16.20
N VAL A 128 6.91 -2.11 -17.39
CA VAL A 128 6.20 -2.35 -18.65
C VAL A 128 5.50 -3.72 -18.62
N LEU A 129 6.24 -4.77 -18.32
CA LEU A 129 5.71 -6.15 -18.33
C LEU A 129 4.57 -6.33 -17.33
N THR A 130 4.72 -5.85 -16.10
CA THR A 130 3.67 -5.95 -15.09
C THR A 130 2.43 -5.15 -15.46
N SER A 131 2.58 -3.96 -16.05
CA SER A 131 1.45 -3.15 -16.53
C SER A 131 0.72 -3.83 -17.69
N LEU A 132 1.44 -4.41 -18.67
CA LEU A 132 0.83 -5.21 -19.74
C LEU A 132 0.12 -6.45 -19.21
N ALA A 133 0.68 -7.14 -18.23
CA ALA A 133 0.04 -8.29 -17.62
C ALA A 133 -1.24 -7.90 -16.86
N MET A 134 -1.25 -6.74 -16.18
CA MET A 134 -2.47 -6.18 -15.57
C MET A 134 -3.54 -5.89 -16.65
N ALA A 135 -3.14 -5.27 -17.76
CA ALA A 135 -4.00 -5.00 -18.90
C ALA A 135 -4.57 -6.29 -19.50
N ALA A 136 -3.72 -7.31 -19.67
CA ALA A 136 -4.11 -8.60 -20.24
C ALA A 136 -5.18 -9.32 -19.41
N CYS A 137 -5.12 -9.26 -18.08
CA CYS A 137 -6.15 -9.84 -17.20
C CYS A 137 -7.53 -9.22 -17.47
N PHE A 138 -7.61 -7.91 -17.61
CA PHE A 138 -8.88 -7.22 -17.88
C PHE A 138 -9.31 -7.33 -19.34
N ALA A 139 -8.36 -7.36 -20.29
CA ALA A 139 -8.67 -7.65 -21.68
C ALA A 139 -9.28 -9.05 -21.84
N ALA A 140 -8.73 -10.06 -21.16
CA ALA A 140 -9.29 -11.40 -21.12
C ALA A 140 -10.72 -11.41 -20.56
N LEU A 141 -10.99 -10.67 -19.46
CA LEU A 141 -12.35 -10.53 -18.92
C LEU A 141 -13.30 -9.87 -19.92
N ALA A 142 -12.86 -8.81 -20.62
CA ALA A 142 -13.68 -8.12 -21.61
C ALA A 142 -14.12 -9.04 -22.76
N VAL A 143 -13.22 -9.95 -23.18
CA VAL A 143 -13.50 -10.91 -24.27
C VAL A 143 -14.34 -12.09 -23.80
N VAL A 144 -14.03 -12.64 -22.62
CA VAL A 144 -14.66 -13.86 -22.12
C VAL A 144 -16.06 -13.60 -21.56
N TRP A 145 -16.31 -12.41 -21.01
CA TRP A 145 -17.58 -12.07 -20.36
C TRP A 145 -18.80 -12.27 -21.26
N PRO A 146 -18.88 -11.69 -22.47
CA PRO A 146 -20.07 -11.86 -23.33
C PRO A 146 -20.33 -13.32 -23.71
N ALA A 147 -19.27 -14.12 -23.87
CA ALA A 147 -19.37 -15.51 -24.26
C ALA A 147 -19.92 -16.42 -23.15
N LEU A 148 -19.59 -16.14 -21.89
CA LEU A 148 -19.93 -17.01 -20.76
C LEU A 148 -21.11 -16.50 -19.92
N ALA A 149 -21.40 -15.21 -19.90
CA ALA A 149 -22.41 -14.62 -19.00
C ALA A 149 -23.78 -15.25 -19.16
N ALA A 150 -24.23 -15.49 -20.40
CA ALA A 150 -25.50 -16.08 -20.68
C ALA A 150 -25.50 -17.62 -20.67
N THR A 151 -24.32 -18.26 -20.90
CA THR A 151 -24.26 -19.72 -21.15
C THR A 151 -23.76 -20.51 -19.95
N ARG A 152 -22.78 -19.97 -19.21
CA ARG A 152 -22.09 -20.65 -18.10
C ARG A 152 -21.68 -19.66 -17.00
N PRO A 153 -22.65 -19.10 -16.24
CA PRO A 153 -22.34 -18.10 -15.22
C PRO A 153 -21.39 -18.63 -14.13
N ASP A 154 -21.54 -19.87 -13.69
CA ASP A 154 -20.64 -20.46 -12.68
C ASP A 154 -19.19 -20.52 -13.16
N LEU A 155 -18.96 -20.90 -14.44
CA LEU A 155 -17.63 -20.90 -15.02
C LEU A 155 -17.09 -19.47 -15.13
N LEU A 156 -17.94 -18.50 -15.49
CA LEU A 156 -17.53 -17.09 -15.54
C LEU A 156 -17.11 -16.58 -14.17
N ALA A 157 -17.81 -16.94 -13.08
CA ALA A 157 -17.40 -16.58 -11.72
C ALA A 157 -16.01 -17.13 -11.37
N VAL A 158 -15.74 -18.40 -11.73
CA VAL A 158 -14.40 -18.99 -11.52
C VAL A 158 -13.34 -18.28 -12.35
N VAL A 159 -13.60 -18.03 -13.64
CA VAL A 159 -12.66 -17.29 -14.53
C VAL A 159 -12.40 -15.88 -13.99
N PHE A 160 -13.45 -15.18 -13.54
CA PHE A 160 -13.33 -13.87 -12.93
C PHE A 160 -12.42 -13.91 -11.69
N LEU A 161 -12.66 -14.83 -10.75
CA LEU A 161 -11.84 -14.95 -9.54
C LEU A 161 -10.39 -15.30 -9.84
N VAL A 162 -10.14 -16.20 -10.81
CA VAL A 162 -8.77 -16.57 -11.24
C VAL A 162 -8.05 -15.37 -11.87
N LEU A 163 -8.70 -14.66 -12.79
CA LEU A 163 -8.11 -13.48 -13.43
C LEU A 163 -7.93 -12.33 -12.44
N TYR A 164 -8.85 -12.18 -11.48
CA TYR A 164 -8.73 -11.19 -10.41
C TYR A 164 -7.57 -11.53 -9.45
N ALA A 165 -7.37 -12.81 -9.13
CA ALA A 165 -6.21 -13.26 -8.35
C ALA A 165 -4.89 -13.01 -9.11
N ALA A 166 -4.85 -13.35 -10.41
CA ALA A 166 -3.69 -13.10 -11.25
C ALA A 166 -3.38 -11.61 -11.35
N PHE A 167 -4.40 -10.78 -11.61
CA PHE A 167 -4.27 -9.33 -11.60
C PHE A 167 -3.71 -8.82 -10.27
N SER A 168 -4.24 -9.29 -9.14
CA SER A 168 -3.81 -8.85 -7.80
C SER A 168 -2.36 -9.22 -7.52
N ALA A 169 -1.93 -10.40 -7.97
CA ALA A 169 -0.54 -10.85 -7.89
C ALA A 169 0.41 -9.98 -8.71
N VAL A 170 0.03 -9.71 -9.96
CA VAL A 170 0.80 -8.83 -10.86
C VAL A 170 0.83 -7.39 -10.34
N ASN A 171 -0.29 -6.91 -9.80
CA ASN A 171 -0.33 -5.58 -9.17
C ASN A 171 0.61 -5.47 -7.97
N GLY A 172 0.71 -6.50 -7.13
CA GLY A 172 1.71 -6.53 -6.04
C GLY A 172 3.14 -6.39 -6.56
N LEU A 173 3.48 -7.10 -7.63
CA LEU A 173 4.77 -6.95 -8.30
C LEU A 173 4.98 -5.56 -8.89
N ASN A 174 3.96 -5.01 -9.53
CA ASN A 174 3.98 -3.67 -10.11
C ASN A 174 4.26 -2.61 -9.04
N GLN A 175 3.61 -2.68 -7.88
CA GLN A 175 3.85 -1.77 -6.75
C GLN A 175 5.29 -1.87 -6.22
N LEU A 176 5.85 -3.07 -6.15
CA LEU A 176 7.25 -3.27 -5.74
C LEU A 176 8.22 -2.63 -6.75
N VAL A 177 7.97 -2.79 -8.05
CA VAL A 177 8.78 -2.20 -9.12
C VAL A 177 8.72 -0.67 -9.09
N ILE A 178 7.52 -0.09 -8.94
CA ILE A 178 7.33 1.37 -8.82
C ILE A 178 8.11 1.90 -7.62
N ALA A 179 7.96 1.29 -6.45
CA ALA A 179 8.67 1.74 -5.24
C ALA A 179 10.20 1.70 -5.43
N SER A 180 10.70 0.65 -6.09
CA SER A 180 12.12 0.52 -6.41
C SER A 180 12.61 1.60 -7.38
N LEU A 181 11.84 1.90 -8.45
CA LEU A 181 12.16 2.95 -9.42
C LEU A 181 12.10 4.34 -8.79
N GLN A 182 11.07 4.62 -7.97
CA GLN A 182 10.98 5.89 -7.23
C GLN A 182 12.20 6.08 -6.32
N GLY A 183 12.61 5.01 -5.64
CA GLY A 183 13.80 5.02 -4.81
C GLY A 183 15.09 5.30 -5.57
N LYS A 184 15.17 4.86 -6.83
CA LYS A 184 16.35 5.00 -7.69
C LYS A 184 16.38 6.34 -8.44
N LEU A 185 15.24 6.81 -8.95
CA LEU A 185 15.18 7.90 -9.94
C LEU A 185 14.79 9.25 -9.35
N ILE A 186 14.21 9.28 -8.14
CA ILE A 186 13.71 10.50 -7.51
C ILE A 186 14.40 10.70 -6.16
N SER A 187 14.98 11.86 -5.95
CA SER A 187 15.61 12.22 -4.69
C SER A 187 14.61 12.27 -3.52
N PRO A 188 15.01 11.96 -2.28
CA PRO A 188 14.10 11.92 -1.13
C PRO A 188 13.28 13.19 -0.92
N GLY A 189 13.86 14.37 -1.21
CA GLY A 189 13.19 15.66 -1.06
C GLY A 189 12.03 15.90 -2.03
N HIS A 190 12.05 15.27 -3.20
CA HIS A 190 11.03 15.48 -4.25
C HIS A 190 9.93 14.40 -4.26
N ARG A 191 10.16 13.22 -3.64
CA ARG A 191 9.19 12.09 -3.66
C ARG A 191 7.83 12.44 -3.07
N GLY A 192 7.82 13.20 -1.97
CA GLY A 192 6.57 13.60 -1.32
C GLY A 192 5.73 14.49 -2.21
N ARG A 193 6.34 15.51 -2.83
CA ARG A 193 5.66 16.43 -3.76
C ARG A 193 5.14 15.72 -4.99
N ALA A 194 5.95 14.88 -5.64
CA ALA A 194 5.54 14.07 -6.78
C ALA A 194 4.33 13.19 -6.44
N MET A 195 4.34 12.56 -5.26
CA MET A 195 3.21 11.74 -4.82
C MET A 195 1.92 12.55 -4.62
N VAL A 196 2.00 13.76 -4.03
CA VAL A 196 0.81 14.62 -3.84
C VAL A 196 0.25 15.04 -5.19
N VAL A 197 1.09 15.47 -6.13
CA VAL A 197 0.66 15.89 -7.47
C VAL A 197 -0.03 14.73 -8.20
N SER A 198 0.60 13.57 -8.27
CA SER A 198 0.04 12.41 -8.99
C SER A 198 -1.26 11.90 -8.36
N VAL A 199 -1.38 11.92 -7.02
CA VAL A 199 -2.62 11.54 -6.32
C VAL A 199 -3.73 12.55 -6.59
N THR A 200 -3.46 13.85 -6.50
CA THR A 200 -4.47 14.89 -6.68
C THR A 200 -4.95 14.94 -8.13
N VAL A 201 -4.03 15.12 -9.08
CA VAL A 201 -4.37 15.17 -10.52
C VAL A 201 -5.03 13.87 -10.97
N GLY A 202 -4.45 12.73 -10.56
CA GLY A 202 -5.00 11.42 -10.90
C GLY A 202 -6.40 11.20 -10.33
N SER A 203 -6.72 11.71 -9.12
CA SER A 203 -8.06 11.60 -8.54
C SER A 203 -9.09 12.43 -9.32
N VAL A 204 -8.74 13.67 -9.67
CA VAL A 204 -9.63 14.53 -10.46
C VAL A 204 -9.91 13.89 -11.82
N LEU A 205 -8.87 13.49 -12.55
CA LEU A 205 -9.03 12.86 -13.87
C LEU A 205 -9.78 11.52 -13.79
N ALA A 206 -9.55 10.73 -12.73
CA ALA A 206 -10.28 9.49 -12.52
C ALA A 206 -11.79 9.75 -12.28
N ILE A 207 -12.14 10.76 -11.48
CA ILE A 207 -13.54 11.15 -11.26
C ILE A 207 -14.20 11.61 -12.56
N VAL A 208 -13.49 12.41 -13.36
CA VAL A 208 -13.98 12.86 -14.67
C VAL A 208 -14.18 11.65 -15.60
N ALA A 209 -13.20 10.73 -15.67
CA ALA A 209 -13.34 9.52 -16.47
C ALA A 209 -14.49 8.61 -15.98
N ALA A 210 -14.71 8.51 -14.67
CA ALA A 210 -15.86 7.80 -14.11
C ALA A 210 -17.18 8.44 -14.54
N ALA A 211 -17.30 9.75 -14.43
CA ALA A 211 -18.54 10.44 -14.80
C ALA A 211 -18.86 10.31 -16.31
N LEU A 212 -17.83 10.41 -17.16
CA LEU A 212 -18.01 10.41 -18.61
C LEU A 212 -18.15 9.00 -19.21
N LEU A 213 -17.47 8.00 -18.64
CA LEU A 213 -17.37 6.66 -19.22
C LEU A 213 -18.09 5.61 -18.36
N LEU A 214 -17.81 5.56 -17.07
CA LEU A 214 -18.34 4.54 -16.19
C LEU A 214 -19.85 4.69 -16.00
N GLY A 215 -20.35 5.91 -15.84
CA GLY A 215 -21.78 6.20 -15.63
C GLY A 215 -22.66 5.64 -16.75
N PRO A 216 -22.46 6.03 -18.03
CA PRO A 216 -23.21 5.47 -19.15
C PRO A 216 -23.14 3.94 -19.24
N TRP A 217 -21.96 3.36 -19.05
CA TRP A 217 -21.79 1.91 -19.16
C TRP A 217 -22.46 1.13 -18.00
N LEU A 218 -22.52 1.67 -16.80
CA LEU A 218 -23.24 1.05 -15.68
C LEU A 218 -24.76 1.08 -15.88
N ALA A 219 -25.27 1.99 -16.70
CA ALA A 219 -26.69 2.05 -17.06
C ALA A 219 -27.08 1.05 -18.16
N GLU A 220 -26.10 0.50 -18.90
CA GLU A 220 -26.31 -0.48 -19.95
C GLU A 220 -26.38 -1.91 -19.36
N PRO A 221 -27.26 -2.80 -19.85
CA PRO A 221 -27.34 -4.20 -19.41
C PRO A 221 -26.02 -4.97 -19.54
N ASP A 222 -25.24 -4.70 -20.60
CA ASP A 222 -23.98 -5.35 -20.93
C ASP A 222 -22.76 -4.41 -20.75
N GLY A 223 -22.78 -3.54 -19.75
CA GLY A 223 -21.73 -2.53 -19.57
C GLY A 223 -20.41 -3.06 -19.02
N PHE A 224 -20.39 -4.18 -18.31
CA PHE A 224 -19.17 -4.73 -17.69
C PHE A 224 -18.04 -5.02 -18.68
N PRO A 225 -18.25 -5.61 -19.86
CA PRO A 225 -17.18 -5.78 -20.85
C PRO A 225 -16.52 -4.46 -21.27
N LYS A 226 -17.29 -3.38 -21.39
CA LYS A 226 -16.76 -2.04 -21.71
C LYS A 226 -15.90 -1.50 -20.58
N ILE A 227 -16.32 -1.71 -19.33
CA ILE A 227 -15.57 -1.34 -18.12
C ILE A 227 -14.25 -2.10 -18.06
N PHE A 228 -14.25 -3.40 -18.34
CA PHE A 228 -13.03 -4.21 -18.40
C PHE A 228 -12.11 -3.77 -19.55
N ALA A 229 -12.67 -3.51 -20.73
CA ALA A 229 -11.90 -3.00 -21.87
C ALA A 229 -11.23 -1.65 -21.56
N ALA A 230 -11.96 -0.72 -20.94
CA ALA A 230 -11.38 0.55 -20.50
C ALA A 230 -10.26 0.35 -19.47
N THR A 231 -10.46 -0.53 -18.48
CA THR A 231 -9.44 -0.88 -17.50
C THR A 231 -8.18 -1.40 -18.20
N ALA A 232 -8.34 -2.31 -19.17
CA ALA A 232 -7.25 -2.86 -19.97
C ALA A 232 -6.54 -1.78 -20.79
N VAL A 233 -7.29 -0.89 -21.43
CA VAL A 233 -6.71 0.23 -22.20
C VAL A 233 -5.88 1.14 -21.32
N PHE A 234 -6.39 1.58 -20.18
CA PHE A 234 -5.62 2.48 -19.29
C PHE A 234 -4.37 1.81 -18.72
N PHE A 235 -4.41 0.55 -18.33
CA PHE A 235 -3.20 -0.17 -17.89
C PHE A 235 -2.24 -0.42 -19.07
N GLY A 236 -2.75 -0.64 -20.27
CA GLY A 236 -1.95 -0.74 -21.51
C GLY A 236 -1.26 0.59 -21.85
N LEU A 237 -1.99 1.71 -21.77
CA LEU A 237 -1.40 3.06 -21.94
C LEU A 237 -0.35 3.34 -20.88
N ALA A 238 -0.63 2.97 -19.61
CA ALA A 238 0.36 3.09 -18.55
C ALA A 238 1.64 2.31 -18.85
N ALA A 239 1.56 1.15 -19.51
CA ALA A 239 2.73 0.36 -19.87
C ALA A 239 3.67 1.04 -20.88
N ILE A 240 3.18 2.01 -21.65
CA ILE A 240 3.99 2.77 -22.62
C ILE A 240 4.91 3.78 -21.92
N VAL A 241 4.43 4.38 -20.82
CA VAL A 241 5.12 5.50 -20.15
C VAL A 241 6.51 5.13 -19.63
N PRO A 242 6.75 3.96 -18.99
CA PRO A 242 8.08 3.60 -18.49
C PRO A 242 9.16 3.48 -19.57
N VAL A 243 8.78 3.32 -20.82
CA VAL A 243 9.75 3.27 -21.94
C VAL A 243 10.58 4.56 -21.99
N PHE A 244 9.96 5.70 -21.69
CA PHE A 244 10.57 7.03 -21.72
C PHE A 244 11.39 7.37 -20.47
N LEU A 245 11.40 6.50 -19.43
CA LEU A 245 12.24 6.68 -18.26
C LEU A 245 13.72 6.53 -18.63
N ASP A 246 14.52 7.51 -18.24
CA ASP A 246 15.97 7.46 -18.36
C ASP A 246 16.55 6.77 -17.12
N GLU A 247 16.59 5.44 -17.17
CA GLU A 247 17.08 4.60 -16.08
C GLU A 247 18.51 4.13 -16.37
N PRO A 248 19.52 4.55 -15.58
CA PRO A 248 20.87 4.04 -15.69
C PRO A 248 20.90 2.54 -15.34
N ALA A 249 21.66 1.76 -16.13
CA ALA A 249 21.85 0.35 -15.85
C ALA A 249 22.61 0.17 -14.53
N GLU A 250 22.10 -0.67 -13.64
CA GLU A 250 22.80 -1.08 -12.43
C GLU A 250 23.63 -2.34 -12.71
N SER A 251 24.86 -2.36 -12.21
CA SER A 251 25.62 -3.59 -12.16
C SER A 251 24.89 -4.59 -11.23
N ALA A 252 24.61 -5.77 -11.74
CA ALA A 252 23.95 -6.78 -10.90
C ALA A 252 24.82 -7.08 -9.68
N PRO A 253 24.26 -7.09 -8.46
CA PRO A 253 25.00 -7.54 -7.30
C PRO A 253 25.47 -8.98 -7.52
N PRO A 254 26.63 -9.37 -6.94
CA PRO A 254 27.18 -10.72 -7.10
C PRO A 254 26.08 -11.74 -6.76
N ALA A 255 25.96 -12.76 -7.60
CA ALA A 255 24.93 -13.76 -7.48
C ALA A 255 25.11 -14.53 -6.15
N VAL A 256 24.25 -14.27 -5.18
CA VAL A 256 24.03 -15.22 -4.09
C VAL A 256 23.33 -16.41 -4.76
N ILE A 257 24.08 -17.51 -4.96
CA ILE A 257 23.59 -18.73 -5.59
C ILE A 257 22.39 -19.22 -4.76
N PRO A 258 21.15 -19.24 -5.30
CA PRO A 258 20.04 -19.83 -4.58
C PRO A 258 20.32 -21.34 -4.46
N PRO A 259 19.93 -21.98 -3.37
CA PRO A 259 20.05 -23.43 -3.27
C PRO A 259 19.33 -24.09 -4.45
N ALA A 260 20.02 -24.97 -5.13
CA ALA A 260 19.57 -25.63 -6.34
C ALA A 260 18.25 -26.40 -6.12
N GLY A 261 17.27 -26.13 -7.00
CA GLY A 261 16.02 -26.90 -7.09
C GLY A 261 14.76 -26.13 -6.68
N ARG A 262 13.66 -26.32 -7.45
CA ARG A 262 12.33 -25.72 -7.17
C ARG A 262 11.83 -26.02 -5.75
N TRP A 263 12.14 -27.20 -5.22
CA TRP A 263 11.78 -27.62 -3.86
C TRP A 263 12.70 -27.00 -2.79
N GLY A 264 13.96 -26.74 -3.11
CA GLY A 264 14.88 -26.03 -2.22
C GLY A 264 14.44 -24.57 -1.99
N MET A 265 13.84 -23.93 -2.99
CA MET A 265 13.33 -22.57 -2.88
C MET A 265 12.07 -22.51 -1.99
N VAL A 266 11.14 -23.44 -2.15
CA VAL A 266 9.95 -23.55 -1.27
C VAL A 266 10.36 -23.91 0.15
N GLY A 267 11.27 -24.85 0.34
CA GLY A 267 11.79 -25.24 1.65
C GLY A 267 12.56 -24.12 2.34
N SER A 268 13.38 -23.35 1.59
CA SER A 268 14.08 -22.18 2.14
C SER A 268 13.10 -21.05 2.52
N LEU A 269 12.04 -20.84 1.74
CA LEU A 269 11.00 -19.86 2.03
C LEU A 269 10.17 -20.22 3.25
N LEU A 270 9.75 -21.48 3.36
CA LEU A 270 9.06 -21.98 4.57
C LEU A 270 9.98 -21.91 5.79
N GLY A 271 11.26 -22.23 5.63
CA GLY A 271 12.25 -22.08 6.69
C GLY A 271 12.53 -20.61 7.07
N HIS A 272 12.53 -19.68 6.11
CA HIS A 272 12.64 -18.25 6.38
C HIS A 272 11.35 -17.69 7.01
N ALA A 273 10.18 -18.12 6.53
CA ALA A 273 8.89 -17.75 7.11
C ALA A 273 8.77 -18.27 8.55
N GLY A 274 9.15 -19.53 8.80
CA GLY A 274 9.13 -20.10 10.15
C GLY A 274 10.07 -19.39 11.13
N ARG A 275 11.31 -19.12 10.71
CA ARG A 275 12.26 -18.33 11.51
C ARG A 275 11.77 -16.88 11.69
N GLY A 276 11.13 -16.31 10.68
CA GLY A 276 10.48 -15.01 10.75
C GLY A 276 9.41 -14.97 11.84
N ILE A 277 8.48 -15.91 11.82
CA ILE A 277 7.38 -16.02 12.80
C ILE A 277 7.90 -16.17 14.23
N VAL A 278 8.90 -17.04 14.45
CA VAL A 278 9.52 -17.22 15.78
C VAL A 278 10.19 -15.91 16.24
N SER A 279 10.88 -15.22 15.34
CA SER A 279 11.50 -13.93 15.64
C SER A 279 10.46 -12.85 15.94
N TRP A 280 9.34 -12.79 15.19
CA TRP A 280 8.24 -11.87 15.42
C TRP A 280 7.59 -12.09 16.79
N ARG A 281 7.32 -13.36 17.16
CA ARG A 281 6.75 -13.69 18.46
C ARG A 281 7.63 -13.21 19.63
N ARG A 282 8.96 -13.29 19.46
CA ARG A 282 9.91 -12.80 20.47
C ARG A 282 9.86 -11.27 20.60
N ILE A 283 9.80 -10.55 19.47
CA ILE A 283 9.71 -9.09 19.49
C ILE A 283 8.38 -8.64 20.07
N LEU A 284 7.26 -9.22 19.61
CA LEU A 284 5.92 -8.85 20.07
C LEU A 284 5.75 -9.08 21.59
N ARG A 285 6.48 -10.04 22.17
CA ARG A 285 6.48 -10.24 23.63
C ARG A 285 7.27 -9.17 24.39
N GLY A 286 8.30 -8.59 23.75
CA GLY A 286 9.15 -7.56 24.34
C GLY A 286 8.66 -6.13 24.09
N ASP A 287 7.92 -5.91 23.00
CA ASP A 287 7.45 -4.58 22.57
C ASP A 287 5.92 -4.47 22.66
N ARG A 288 5.45 -4.00 23.81
CA ARG A 288 4.00 -3.79 24.07
C ARG A 288 3.36 -2.77 23.11
N PRO A 289 3.99 -1.62 22.78
CA PRO A 289 3.50 -0.72 21.75
C PRO A 289 3.29 -1.36 20.39
N LEU A 290 4.25 -2.14 19.89
CA LEU A 290 4.12 -2.86 18.63
C LEU A 290 3.00 -3.91 18.67
N LEU A 291 2.90 -4.68 19.75
CA LEU A 291 1.81 -5.63 19.93
C LEU A 291 0.44 -4.95 19.90
N ARG A 292 0.31 -3.80 20.57
CA ARG A 292 -0.92 -2.99 20.57
C ARG A 292 -1.23 -2.47 19.15
N LEU A 293 -0.23 -1.99 18.43
CA LEU A 293 -0.39 -1.56 17.04
C LEU A 293 -0.86 -2.71 16.12
N CYS A 294 -0.30 -3.91 16.28
CA CYS A 294 -0.73 -5.10 15.56
C CYS A 294 -2.19 -5.46 15.85
N PHE A 295 -2.62 -5.35 17.11
CA PHE A 295 -4.02 -5.58 17.47
C PHE A 295 -4.95 -4.55 16.82
N VAL A 296 -4.59 -3.26 16.85
CA VAL A 296 -5.33 -2.19 16.18
C VAL A 296 -5.41 -2.44 14.67
N ALA A 297 -4.30 -2.85 14.05
CA ALA A 297 -4.24 -3.19 12.63
C ALA A 297 -5.14 -4.39 12.28
N ALA A 298 -5.15 -5.43 13.10
CA ALA A 298 -6.03 -6.59 12.91
C ALA A 298 -7.51 -6.20 13.03
N CYS A 299 -7.87 -5.38 14.02
CA CYS A 299 -9.24 -4.86 14.16
C CYS A 299 -9.64 -3.98 12.95
N PHE A 300 -8.75 -3.11 12.49
CA PHE A 300 -8.99 -2.27 11.31
C PHE A 300 -9.25 -3.12 10.05
N SER A 301 -8.62 -4.28 9.91
CA SER A 301 -8.81 -5.17 8.77
C SER A 301 -10.27 -5.64 8.60
N ALA A 302 -11.09 -5.59 9.65
CA ALA A 302 -12.52 -5.88 9.57
C ALA A 302 -13.24 -4.95 8.58
N VAL A 303 -12.83 -3.68 8.48
CA VAL A 303 -13.37 -2.74 7.47
C VAL A 303 -13.22 -3.31 6.07
N LEU A 304 -12.01 -3.82 5.79
CA LEU A 304 -11.63 -4.30 4.46
C LEU A 304 -12.32 -5.63 4.11
N MET A 305 -12.61 -6.48 5.11
CA MET A 305 -13.36 -7.72 4.92
C MET A 305 -14.84 -7.46 4.61
N LEU A 306 -15.39 -6.37 5.13
CA LEU A 306 -16.80 -6.02 4.94
C LEU A 306 -17.10 -5.31 3.62
N PHE A 307 -16.10 -4.84 2.87
CA PHE A 307 -16.29 -4.07 1.62
C PHE A 307 -17.28 -4.69 0.63
N PRO A 308 -17.16 -5.96 0.25
CA PRO A 308 -18.05 -6.53 -0.76
C PRO A 308 -19.49 -6.60 -0.29
N HIS A 309 -19.70 -6.68 1.03
CA HIS A 309 -21.01 -6.86 1.63
C HIS A 309 -21.84 -5.58 1.72
N TYR A 310 -21.21 -4.39 1.68
CA TYR A 310 -21.96 -3.12 1.64
C TYR A 310 -22.69 -2.95 0.32
N GLN A 311 -22.01 -3.24 -0.79
CA GLN A 311 -22.62 -3.21 -2.11
C GLN A 311 -23.73 -4.28 -2.25
N ALA A 312 -23.48 -5.51 -1.77
CA ALA A 312 -24.46 -6.58 -1.76
C ALA A 312 -25.72 -6.20 -0.93
N PHE A 313 -25.53 -5.58 0.25
CA PHE A 313 -26.64 -5.08 1.06
C PHE A 313 -27.50 -4.06 0.28
N ALA A 314 -26.87 -3.10 -0.40
CA ALA A 314 -27.59 -2.10 -1.17
C ALA A 314 -28.40 -2.72 -2.32
N ARG A 315 -27.82 -3.69 -3.03
CA ARG A 315 -28.52 -4.43 -4.08
C ARG A 315 -29.69 -5.24 -3.52
N ASP A 316 -29.43 -6.08 -2.51
CA ASP A 316 -30.35 -7.12 -2.06
C ASP A 316 -31.47 -6.56 -1.18
N ARG A 317 -31.18 -5.53 -0.39
CA ARG A 317 -32.11 -4.96 0.59
C ARG A 317 -32.70 -3.62 0.19
N LEU A 318 -31.97 -2.84 -0.61
CA LEU A 318 -32.42 -1.51 -1.03
C LEU A 318 -32.78 -1.48 -2.53
N GLY A 319 -32.62 -2.58 -3.27
CA GLY A 319 -32.92 -2.62 -4.71
C GLY A 319 -32.12 -1.60 -5.52
N SER A 320 -30.93 -1.20 -5.03
CA SER A 320 -30.10 -0.20 -5.69
C SER A 320 -29.65 -0.69 -7.06
N SER A 321 -29.85 0.15 -8.07
CA SER A 321 -29.45 -0.14 -9.45
C SER A 321 -27.93 -0.02 -9.62
N THR A 322 -27.40 -0.61 -10.70
CA THR A 322 -26.00 -0.47 -11.08
C THR A 322 -25.59 1.00 -11.34
N ALA A 323 -26.53 1.86 -11.74
CA ALA A 323 -26.29 3.28 -11.92
C ALA A 323 -25.82 3.99 -10.62
N SER A 324 -26.31 3.54 -9.45
CA SER A 324 -25.91 4.08 -8.15
C SER A 324 -24.43 3.89 -7.84
N LEU A 325 -23.78 2.88 -8.44
CA LEU A 325 -22.35 2.57 -8.25
C LEU A 325 -21.47 3.76 -8.66
N LEU A 326 -21.86 4.54 -9.67
CA LEU A 326 -21.13 5.74 -10.09
C LEU A 326 -21.01 6.74 -8.95
N THR A 327 -22.14 7.08 -8.32
CA THR A 327 -22.16 8.03 -7.18
C THR A 327 -21.25 7.53 -6.06
N TRP A 328 -21.29 6.25 -5.73
CA TRP A 328 -20.46 5.67 -4.67
C TRP A 328 -18.99 5.72 -5.00
N VAL A 329 -18.61 5.43 -6.24
CA VAL A 329 -17.21 5.52 -6.71
C VAL A 329 -16.71 6.96 -6.64
N ILE A 330 -17.50 7.92 -7.09
CA ILE A 330 -17.15 9.36 -7.03
C ILE A 330 -16.97 9.81 -5.58
N VAL A 331 -17.94 9.52 -4.72
CA VAL A 331 -17.90 9.90 -3.29
C VAL A 331 -16.70 9.32 -2.59
N GLN A 332 -16.42 8.03 -2.78
CA GLN A 332 -15.26 7.37 -2.18
C GLN A 332 -13.95 8.00 -2.64
N ASN A 333 -13.79 8.26 -3.94
CA ASN A 333 -12.55 8.85 -4.46
C ASN A 333 -12.40 10.33 -4.05
N ALA A 334 -13.48 11.10 -4.02
CA ALA A 334 -13.49 12.47 -3.51
C ALA A 334 -13.08 12.50 -2.02
N ALA A 335 -13.66 11.65 -1.20
CA ALA A 335 -13.30 11.53 0.22
C ALA A 335 -11.81 11.15 0.38
N THR A 336 -11.30 10.20 -0.41
CA THR A 336 -9.86 9.87 -0.41
C THR A 336 -9.00 11.09 -0.77
N GLY A 337 -9.37 11.83 -1.81
CA GLY A 337 -8.66 13.02 -2.24
C GLY A 337 -8.62 14.10 -1.14
N ILE A 338 -9.78 14.45 -0.60
CA ILE A 338 -9.91 15.47 0.46
C ILE A 338 -9.13 15.10 1.71
N VAL A 339 -9.32 13.86 2.21
CA VAL A 339 -8.64 13.41 3.43
C VAL A 339 -7.12 13.31 3.23
N SER A 340 -6.64 12.96 2.02
CA SER A 340 -5.19 12.92 1.75
C SER A 340 -4.53 14.28 1.86
N LEU A 341 -5.22 15.36 1.49
CA LEU A 341 -4.71 16.74 1.61
C LEU A 341 -4.61 17.20 3.06
N VAL A 342 -5.44 16.67 3.93
CA VAL A 342 -5.51 17.08 5.36
C VAL A 342 -4.66 16.17 6.24
N ALA A 343 -4.72 14.85 6.04
CA ALA A 343 -4.10 13.86 6.94
C ALA A 343 -2.57 14.00 7.00
N GLY A 344 -1.90 14.27 5.87
CA GLY A 344 -0.45 14.47 5.83
C GLY A 344 0.02 15.65 6.67
N PRO A 345 -0.38 16.89 6.36
CA PRO A 345 0.00 18.08 7.14
C PRO A 345 -0.44 18.00 8.61
N PHE A 346 -1.56 17.34 8.89
CA PHE A 346 -2.02 17.15 10.28
C PHE A 346 -1.14 16.15 11.03
N ALA A 347 -0.73 15.04 10.38
CA ALA A 347 0.24 14.10 10.94
C ALA A 347 1.58 14.78 11.22
N ASP A 348 2.05 15.65 10.32
CA ASP A 348 3.30 16.37 10.49
C ASP A 348 3.27 17.35 11.69
N ARG A 349 2.11 17.98 11.95
CA ARG A 349 1.95 18.96 13.01
C ARG A 349 1.58 18.36 14.37
N ARG A 350 0.69 17.39 14.40
CA ARG A 350 0.08 16.84 15.63
C ARG A 350 0.52 15.41 15.97
N GLY A 351 1.33 14.79 15.11
CA GLY A 351 1.80 13.41 15.29
C GLY A 351 0.94 12.39 14.57
N THR A 352 1.61 11.34 14.11
CA THR A 352 0.99 10.24 13.33
C THR A 352 0.00 9.42 14.17
N ARG A 353 0.22 9.32 15.49
CA ARG A 353 -0.67 8.66 16.45
C ARG A 353 -2.10 9.20 16.40
N ILE A 354 -2.26 10.51 16.51
CA ILE A 354 -3.58 11.16 16.57
C ILE A 354 -4.34 10.88 15.26
N VAL A 355 -3.66 11.01 14.13
CA VAL A 355 -4.24 10.73 12.81
C VAL A 355 -4.68 9.27 12.72
N LEU A 356 -3.86 8.33 13.20
CA LEU A 356 -4.19 6.91 13.22
C LEU A 356 -5.47 6.64 14.03
N ILE A 357 -5.57 7.20 15.24
CA ILE A 357 -6.75 7.05 16.11
C ILE A 357 -8.02 7.54 15.39
N TRP A 358 -7.96 8.75 14.80
CA TRP A 358 -9.09 9.32 14.07
C TRP A 358 -9.49 8.48 12.85
N LEU A 359 -8.52 8.04 12.05
CA LEU A 359 -8.80 7.24 10.86
C LEU A 359 -9.44 5.88 11.21
N VAL A 360 -8.95 5.22 12.26
CA VAL A 360 -9.56 3.95 12.73
C VAL A 360 -10.96 4.19 13.30
N ALA A 361 -11.14 5.24 14.11
CA ALA A 361 -12.43 5.60 14.65
C ALA A 361 -13.47 5.93 13.56
N PHE A 362 -13.10 6.76 12.59
CA PHE A 362 -13.99 7.07 11.45
C PHE A 362 -14.27 5.84 10.59
N SER A 363 -13.34 4.92 10.47
CA SER A 363 -13.57 3.67 9.72
C SER A 363 -14.64 2.79 10.38
N SER A 364 -14.84 2.86 11.71
CA SER A 364 -15.92 2.14 12.40
C SER A 364 -17.31 2.68 12.04
N LEU A 365 -17.38 3.93 11.56
CA LEU A 365 -18.64 4.52 11.13
C LEU A 365 -19.21 3.83 9.89
N THR A 366 -18.38 3.22 9.04
CA THR A 366 -18.87 2.55 7.82
C THR A 366 -19.93 1.49 8.11
N PRO A 367 -19.64 0.42 8.86
CA PRO A 367 -20.65 -0.60 9.15
C PRO A 367 -21.76 -0.08 10.07
N LEU A 368 -21.48 0.92 10.93
CA LEU A 368 -22.47 1.57 11.75
C LEU A 368 -23.50 2.33 10.93
N VAL A 369 -23.06 3.13 9.96
CA VAL A 369 -23.95 3.90 9.06
C VAL A 369 -24.83 2.94 8.27
N VAL A 370 -24.27 1.86 7.70
CA VAL A 370 -25.08 0.85 6.99
C VAL A 370 -26.13 0.23 7.92
N THR A 371 -25.73 -0.09 9.17
CA THR A 371 -26.68 -0.62 10.16
C THR A 371 -27.80 0.37 10.46
N LEU A 372 -27.49 1.65 10.66
CA LEU A 372 -28.48 2.69 10.89
C LEU A 372 -29.41 2.89 9.68
N LEU A 373 -28.85 2.96 8.47
CA LEU A 373 -29.64 3.05 7.24
C LEU A 373 -30.57 1.85 7.08
N SER A 374 -30.16 0.66 7.52
CA SER A 374 -31.01 -0.55 7.48
C SER A 374 -32.24 -0.48 8.38
N LEU A 375 -32.29 0.47 9.32
CA LEU A 375 -33.41 0.72 10.23
C LEU A 375 -34.33 1.85 9.75
N MET A 376 -33.91 2.61 8.73
CA MET A 376 -34.68 3.73 8.19
C MET A 376 -35.72 3.25 7.16
N PRO A 377 -36.72 4.09 6.84
CA PRO A 377 -37.61 3.85 5.71
C PRO A 377 -36.82 3.61 4.42
N HIS A 378 -37.33 2.70 3.58
CA HIS A 378 -36.62 2.24 2.37
C HIS A 378 -36.17 3.38 1.46
N GLU A 379 -37.05 4.32 1.15
CA GLU A 379 -36.72 5.47 0.28
C GLU A 379 -35.57 6.31 0.82
N GLN A 380 -35.61 6.61 2.11
CA GLN A 380 -34.53 7.39 2.75
C GLN A 380 -33.22 6.59 2.79
N ALA A 381 -33.28 5.30 3.07
CA ALA A 381 -32.09 4.45 3.07
C ALA A 381 -31.41 4.42 1.69
N VAL A 382 -32.18 4.35 0.60
CA VAL A 382 -31.67 4.41 -0.78
C VAL A 382 -31.02 5.76 -1.06
N GLU A 383 -31.72 6.85 -0.71
CA GLU A 383 -31.25 8.23 -0.94
C GLU A 383 -29.91 8.52 -0.23
N TRP A 384 -29.78 8.08 1.02
CA TRP A 384 -28.62 8.37 1.85
C TRP A 384 -27.51 7.32 1.80
N PHE A 385 -27.65 6.23 1.05
CA PHE A 385 -26.68 5.12 1.06
C PHE A 385 -25.27 5.53 0.62
N TRP A 386 -25.14 6.55 -0.22
CA TRP A 386 -23.83 7.06 -0.65
C TRP A 386 -22.93 7.53 0.52
N VAL A 387 -23.51 7.90 1.67
CA VAL A 387 -22.77 8.34 2.87
C VAL A 387 -21.84 7.25 3.38
N VAL A 388 -22.16 5.96 3.17
CA VAL A 388 -21.34 4.79 3.54
C VAL A 388 -19.95 4.89 2.92
N TYR A 389 -19.83 5.45 1.73
CA TYR A 389 -18.59 5.51 0.97
C TYR A 389 -17.66 6.66 1.36
N VAL A 390 -18.13 7.60 2.19
CA VAL A 390 -17.28 8.67 2.75
C VAL A 390 -16.22 8.10 3.68
N PRO A 391 -16.55 7.37 4.77
CA PRO A 391 -15.53 6.78 5.61
C PRO A 391 -14.73 5.66 4.90
N LEU A 392 -15.32 4.97 3.91
CA LEU A 392 -14.58 4.01 3.08
C LEU A 392 -13.44 4.66 2.29
N GLY A 393 -13.58 5.92 1.87
CA GLY A 393 -12.53 6.68 1.21
C GLY A 393 -11.28 6.93 2.08
N LEU A 394 -11.35 6.74 3.41
CA LEU A 394 -10.23 6.94 4.31
C LEU A 394 -9.24 5.75 4.30
N ASN A 395 -9.66 4.58 3.84
CA ASN A 395 -8.88 3.35 3.98
C ASN A 395 -7.49 3.37 3.31
N PRO A 396 -7.30 3.90 2.08
CA PRO A 396 -5.98 3.98 1.47
C PRO A 396 -5.00 4.83 2.30
N ILE A 397 -5.53 5.86 2.98
CA ILE A 397 -4.75 6.77 3.81
C ILE A 397 -4.41 6.07 5.13
N SER A 398 -5.38 5.37 5.73
CA SER A 398 -5.19 4.61 6.96
C SER A 398 -4.05 3.60 6.82
N LEU A 399 -3.99 2.85 5.72
CA LEU A 399 -2.92 1.89 5.45
C LEU A 399 -1.53 2.55 5.39
N LYS A 400 -1.42 3.75 4.79
CA LYS A 400 -0.17 4.52 4.78
C LYS A 400 0.20 5.01 6.17
N ILE A 401 -0.77 5.45 6.97
CA ILE A 401 -0.54 5.92 8.34
C ILE A 401 -0.11 4.76 9.24
N PHE A 402 -0.66 3.55 9.10
CA PHE A 402 -0.16 2.36 9.79
C PHE A 402 1.32 2.11 9.49
N THR A 403 1.71 2.21 8.21
CA THR A 403 3.11 2.04 7.79
C THR A 403 3.99 3.14 8.40
N ASN A 404 3.61 4.40 8.30
CA ASN A 404 4.39 5.51 8.85
C ASN A 404 4.55 5.40 10.37
N TYR A 405 3.46 5.10 11.08
CA TYR A 405 3.53 4.93 12.53
C TYR A 405 4.41 3.74 12.95
N SER A 406 4.40 2.65 12.16
CA SER A 406 5.29 1.52 12.41
C SER A 406 6.78 1.87 12.24
N LEU A 407 7.12 2.77 11.31
CA LEU A 407 8.47 3.30 11.13
C LEU A 407 8.89 4.21 12.28
N GLU A 408 7.98 5.07 12.76
CA GLU A 408 8.23 5.95 13.91
C GLU A 408 8.37 5.16 15.21
N LEU A 409 7.72 4.00 15.33
CA LEU A 409 7.77 3.16 16.53
C LEU A 409 9.06 2.32 16.61
N ALA A 410 9.71 2.05 15.49
CA ALA A 410 10.92 1.23 15.42
C ALA A 410 12.11 1.92 16.12
N PRO A 411 12.83 1.24 17.04
CA PRO A 411 13.92 1.83 17.82
C PRO A 411 15.08 2.33 16.97
N THR A 412 15.37 1.65 15.85
CA THR A 412 16.47 1.99 14.94
C THR A 412 16.04 1.89 13.49
N ARG A 413 16.73 2.63 12.60
CA ARG A 413 16.49 2.55 11.15
C ARG A 413 16.70 1.15 10.58
N ALA A 414 17.57 0.36 11.17
CA ALA A 414 17.84 -1.03 10.76
C ALA A 414 16.62 -1.95 11.00
N GLU A 415 15.76 -1.60 11.97
CA GLU A 415 14.56 -2.38 12.31
C GLU A 415 13.30 -1.92 11.56
N HIS A 416 13.34 -0.80 10.82
CA HIS A 416 12.21 -0.31 10.02
C HIS A 416 11.55 -1.39 9.16
N PRO A 417 12.29 -2.17 8.32
CA PRO A 417 11.67 -3.19 7.48
C PRO A 417 10.93 -4.26 8.28
N ARG A 418 11.44 -4.58 9.47
CA ARG A 418 10.90 -5.60 10.35
C ARG A 418 9.58 -5.15 10.99
N TYR A 419 9.52 -3.91 11.50
CA TYR A 419 8.31 -3.35 12.09
C TYR A 419 7.19 -3.20 11.04
N VAL A 420 7.52 -2.68 9.86
CA VAL A 420 6.57 -2.59 8.73
C VAL A 420 6.04 -3.97 8.34
N SER A 421 6.92 -4.99 8.28
CA SER A 421 6.51 -6.35 7.93
C SER A 421 5.58 -6.98 8.97
N ILE A 422 5.84 -6.78 10.26
CA ILE A 422 5.00 -7.30 11.35
C ILE A 422 3.61 -6.64 11.31
N VAL A 423 3.54 -5.32 11.17
CA VAL A 423 2.27 -4.59 11.08
C VAL A 423 1.54 -4.93 9.78
N GLY A 424 2.26 -5.06 8.66
CA GLY A 424 1.69 -5.53 7.39
C GLY A 424 1.08 -6.93 7.49
N ALA A 425 1.73 -7.85 8.20
CA ALA A 425 1.18 -9.17 8.48
C ALA A 425 -0.06 -9.11 9.39
N ALA A 426 -0.07 -8.25 10.41
CA ALA A 426 -1.23 -8.04 11.26
C ALA A 426 -2.44 -7.48 10.49
N LEU A 427 -2.21 -6.64 9.48
CA LEU A 427 -3.23 -6.19 8.55
C LEU A 427 -3.71 -7.29 7.59
N ALA A 428 -2.82 -8.22 7.20
CA ALA A 428 -3.13 -9.23 6.19
C ALA A 428 -3.76 -10.51 6.74
N LEU A 429 -3.33 -10.97 7.92
CA LEU A 429 -3.78 -12.24 8.50
C LEU A 429 -5.30 -12.37 8.66
N PRO A 430 -6.04 -11.32 9.11
CA PRO A 430 -7.49 -11.43 9.25
C PRO A 430 -8.23 -11.73 7.96
N PHE A 431 -7.66 -11.42 6.78
CA PHE A 431 -8.32 -11.70 5.50
C PHE A 431 -8.56 -13.18 5.24
N VAL A 432 -7.77 -14.07 5.84
CA VAL A 432 -8.00 -15.52 5.74
C VAL A 432 -9.41 -15.89 6.24
N VAL A 433 -9.97 -15.11 7.16
CA VAL A 433 -11.31 -15.32 7.72
C VAL A 433 -12.41 -14.66 6.88
N SER A 434 -12.07 -13.80 5.91
CA SER A 434 -13.04 -13.03 5.12
C SER A 434 -14.10 -13.90 4.41
N PRO A 435 -13.80 -15.10 3.84
CA PRO A 435 -14.83 -15.99 3.29
C PRO A 435 -15.86 -16.44 4.33
N LEU A 436 -15.42 -16.65 5.59
CA LEU A 436 -16.33 -17.01 6.68
C LEU A 436 -17.25 -15.85 7.07
N VAL A 437 -16.78 -14.60 6.92
CA VAL A 437 -17.63 -13.40 7.08
C VAL A 437 -18.75 -13.42 6.03
N GLY A 438 -18.44 -13.79 4.80
CA GLY A 438 -19.43 -13.97 3.74
C GLY A 438 -20.47 -15.05 4.07
N VAL A 439 -20.03 -16.22 4.54
CA VAL A 439 -20.94 -17.28 5.01
C VAL A 439 -21.80 -16.79 6.17
N ALA A 440 -21.24 -16.01 7.09
CA ALA A 440 -21.99 -15.42 8.19
C ALA A 440 -23.06 -14.43 7.70
N VAL A 441 -22.77 -13.66 6.64
CA VAL A 441 -23.76 -12.77 6.00
C VAL A 441 -24.90 -13.58 5.39
N ASP A 442 -24.59 -14.66 4.68
CA ASP A 442 -25.60 -15.53 4.04
C ASP A 442 -26.49 -16.22 5.12
N GLY A 443 -25.90 -16.67 6.25
CA GLY A 443 -26.62 -17.40 7.28
C GLY A 443 -27.32 -16.52 8.32
N LEU A 444 -26.69 -15.44 8.78
CA LEU A 444 -27.19 -14.57 9.86
C LEU A 444 -27.81 -13.26 9.35
N GLY A 445 -27.57 -12.95 8.06
CA GLY A 445 -27.94 -11.68 7.45
C GLY A 445 -26.90 -10.57 7.68
N PHE A 446 -27.09 -9.44 7.01
CA PHE A 446 -26.15 -8.33 7.00
C PHE A 446 -26.00 -7.61 8.35
N ARG A 447 -27.13 -7.33 9.03
CA ARG A 447 -27.15 -6.50 10.25
C ARG A 447 -26.25 -7.02 11.38
N PRO A 448 -26.36 -8.29 11.82
CA PRO A 448 -25.52 -8.80 12.90
C PRO A 448 -24.03 -8.72 12.55
N VAL A 449 -23.67 -9.02 11.30
CA VAL A 449 -22.29 -9.01 10.83
C VAL A 449 -21.74 -7.58 10.82
N PHE A 450 -22.53 -6.59 10.39
CA PHE A 450 -22.11 -5.18 10.41
C PHE A 450 -21.96 -4.63 11.82
N VAL A 451 -22.87 -4.99 12.75
CA VAL A 451 -22.77 -4.61 14.17
C VAL A 451 -21.50 -5.17 14.80
N VAL A 452 -21.22 -6.45 14.59
CA VAL A 452 -19.98 -7.09 15.09
C VAL A 452 -18.76 -6.43 14.45
N GLY A 453 -18.78 -6.18 13.14
CA GLY A 453 -17.71 -5.49 12.46
C GLY A 453 -17.46 -4.08 13.01
N ALA A 454 -18.53 -3.31 13.23
CA ALA A 454 -18.43 -1.98 13.85
C ALA A 454 -17.80 -2.05 15.24
N ALA A 455 -18.25 -3.00 16.06
CA ALA A 455 -17.71 -3.20 17.41
C ALA A 455 -16.22 -3.58 17.42
N VAL A 456 -15.80 -4.47 16.50
CA VAL A 456 -14.39 -4.87 16.36
C VAL A 456 -13.53 -3.66 15.96
N ILE A 457 -13.96 -2.86 14.98
CA ILE A 457 -13.20 -1.70 14.54
C ILE A 457 -13.15 -0.62 15.63
N ALA A 458 -14.28 -0.38 16.30
CA ALA A 458 -14.36 0.56 17.43
C ALA A 458 -13.46 0.13 18.60
N ALA A 459 -13.40 -1.16 18.91
CA ALA A 459 -12.43 -1.70 19.88
C ALA A 459 -11.00 -1.37 19.44
N GLY A 460 -10.67 -1.56 18.16
CA GLY A 460 -9.37 -1.13 17.60
C GLY A 460 -9.10 0.35 17.85
N ALA A 461 -10.08 1.23 17.64
CA ALA A 461 -9.95 2.67 17.88
C ALA A 461 -9.70 2.98 19.37
N ILE A 462 -10.42 2.32 20.27
CA ILE A 462 -10.20 2.46 21.72
C ILE A 462 -8.80 2.00 22.11
N PHE A 463 -8.35 0.83 21.63
CA PHE A 463 -6.99 0.35 21.89
C PHE A 463 -5.91 1.28 21.30
N ALA A 464 -6.19 1.96 20.18
CA ALA A 464 -5.27 2.92 19.58
C ALA A 464 -5.01 4.14 20.48
N THR A 465 -5.95 4.54 21.36
CA THR A 465 -5.74 5.66 22.31
C THR A 465 -4.60 5.40 23.29
N GLY A 466 -4.31 4.15 23.58
CA GLY A 466 -3.21 3.74 24.45
C GLY A 466 -1.87 3.54 23.73
N LEU A 467 -1.74 3.86 22.43
CA LEU A 467 -0.47 3.87 21.72
C LEU A 467 0.40 5.04 22.21
N PRO A 468 1.73 4.92 22.30
CA PRO A 468 2.62 6.02 22.66
C PRO A 468 2.72 7.06 21.54
N GLU A 469 3.09 8.30 21.87
CA GLU A 469 3.51 9.29 20.87
C GLU A 469 5.03 9.16 20.61
N PRO A 470 5.45 8.69 19.43
CA PRO A 470 6.87 8.39 19.19
C PRO A 470 7.77 9.62 19.20
N ARG A 471 7.22 10.79 18.88
CA ARG A 471 7.98 12.06 18.81
C ARG A 471 8.42 12.59 20.15
N HIS A 472 7.88 12.06 21.24
CA HIS A 472 8.24 12.44 22.62
C HIS A 472 9.16 11.40 23.28
N ARG A 473 9.70 10.46 22.52
CA ARG A 473 10.75 9.52 22.89
C ARG A 473 12.03 9.93 22.23
#